data_69a673be8774459f5859a1dac5f0ae2c
#
_entry.id   69a673be8774459f5859a1dac5f0ae2c
#
_cell.length_a   1.000
_cell.length_b   1.000
_cell.length_c   1.000
_cell.angle_alpha   90.00
_cell.angle_beta   90.00
_cell.angle_gamma   90.00
#
_symmetry.space_group_name_H-M   'P 1'
#
loop_
_entity.id
_entity.type
_entity.pdbx_description
1 polymer ?
#
loop_
_entity_poly.entity_id
_entity_poly.type
_entity_poly.pdbx_seq_one_letter_code
_entity_poly.pdbx_strand_id
1 'polypeptide(L)'
;MFVVSLNHKKAMAEFREKLSFDDEKRILLLERLKEIGFEQIVYLNTCNRCEIYGVGKASKVISVWADMAGVDIDELKEQLLFFDGNGAVSHLFHVTAGFDSMVLGEDEILGQIKTAYSFSKDNGYTNYELNTIFQAAISCAKKIKTRTKLSKTSVSIASLAATKIHNYKRGKKKVMIMGATGDTGNKVLLNLLSYGDCEIYATKHIHHISNPNAKSIPYSERYDYVKDMDVIVSATRGPHYTITYGALKKLGLDEKKILFVDLAVPRDIDEDVVNIKGSQLISIDDFTAIAKENNKLKSKEKENGEAIIEDEMDSLLKDVTFHNSRETFEAMKRSPIDDFEHFVYKYRDVASSDEFESFINVLNKMQEVENETI
;
A
#
# COMPACT_ATOMS: atom_id res chain seq x y z
N MET A 1 -16.16 -0.01 10.83
CA MET A 1 -14.69 0.11 10.58
C MET A 1 -14.29 1.57 10.43
N PHE A 2 -13.07 1.95 10.84
CA PHE A 2 -12.42 3.24 10.51
C PHE A 2 -11.05 3.01 9.91
N VAL A 3 -10.46 4.03 9.28
CA VAL A 3 -9.04 4.10 8.92
C VAL A 3 -8.46 5.48 9.21
N VAL A 4 -7.27 5.49 9.81
CA VAL A 4 -6.41 6.67 9.97
C VAL A 4 -5.24 6.49 9.00
N SER A 5 -5.12 7.37 8.03
CA SER A 5 -4.15 7.24 6.93
C SER A 5 -3.19 8.43 6.92
N LEU A 6 -1.90 8.14 7.00
CA LEU A 6 -0.82 9.05 6.69
C LEU A 6 -0.19 8.62 5.38
N ASN A 7 -0.30 9.43 4.33
CA ASN A 7 0.18 9.03 3.01
C ASN A 7 0.95 10.16 2.31
N HIS A 8 1.59 9.79 1.19
CA HIS A 8 2.44 10.68 0.39
C HIS A 8 1.72 11.92 -0.19
N LYS A 9 0.38 11.96 -0.18
CA LYS A 9 -0.41 13.10 -0.66
C LYS A 9 -0.52 14.22 0.38
N LYS A 10 -0.41 13.88 1.66
CA LYS A 10 -0.61 14.78 2.81
C LYS A 10 0.68 15.09 3.54
N ALA A 11 1.55 14.11 3.73
CA ALA A 11 2.74 14.24 4.58
C ALA A 11 4.03 14.02 3.78
N MET A 12 5.06 14.82 4.11
CA MET A 12 6.42 14.62 3.60
C MET A 12 7.02 13.31 4.08
N ALA A 13 8.03 12.80 3.37
CA ALA A 13 8.69 11.53 3.68
C ALA A 13 9.23 11.48 5.11
N GLU A 14 9.90 12.55 5.57
CA GLU A 14 10.47 12.68 6.92
C GLU A 14 9.43 12.54 8.04
N PHE A 15 8.22 13.04 7.82
CA PHE A 15 7.14 12.90 8.82
C PHE A 15 6.56 11.49 8.82
N ARG A 16 6.37 10.89 7.63
CA ARG A 16 5.89 9.50 7.51
C ARG A 16 6.85 8.51 8.17
N GLU A 17 8.15 8.79 8.09
CA GLU A 17 9.19 7.97 8.70
C GLU A 17 9.03 7.85 10.22
N LYS A 18 8.72 8.93 10.92
CA LYS A 18 8.49 8.90 12.37
C LYS A 18 7.36 7.95 12.77
N LEU A 19 6.38 7.75 11.88
CA LEU A 19 5.20 6.93 12.09
C LEU A 19 5.30 5.55 11.41
N SER A 20 6.42 5.31 10.71
CA SER A 20 6.76 4.01 10.09
C SER A 20 7.48 3.14 11.13
N PHE A 21 6.77 2.17 11.67
CA PHE A 21 7.29 1.29 12.72
C PHE A 21 7.85 0.00 12.13
N ASP A 22 8.98 -0.43 12.65
CA ASP A 22 9.53 -1.77 12.43
C ASP A 22 8.66 -2.85 13.08
N ASP A 23 9.04 -4.10 12.95
CA ASP A 23 8.26 -5.23 13.45
C ASP A 23 8.09 -5.22 14.98
N GLU A 24 9.10 -4.78 15.74
CA GLU A 24 9.04 -4.71 17.21
C GLU A 24 8.08 -3.61 17.66
N LYS A 25 8.21 -2.41 17.11
CA LYS A 25 7.31 -1.30 17.42
C LYS A 25 5.88 -1.55 16.93
N ARG A 26 5.71 -2.26 15.79
CA ARG A 26 4.40 -2.67 15.30
C ARG A 26 3.68 -3.56 16.32
N ILE A 27 4.36 -4.56 16.86
CA ILE A 27 3.80 -5.44 17.89
C ILE A 27 3.38 -4.61 19.11
N LEU A 28 4.27 -3.76 19.61
CA LEU A 28 3.99 -2.90 20.75
C LEU A 28 2.79 -1.97 20.51
N LEU A 29 2.65 -1.42 19.29
CA LEU A 29 1.49 -0.60 18.91
C LEU A 29 0.19 -1.40 19.04
N LEU A 30 0.15 -2.59 18.46
CA LEU A 30 -1.03 -3.44 18.47
C LEU A 30 -1.40 -3.91 19.88
N GLU A 31 -0.41 -4.24 20.70
CA GLU A 31 -0.62 -4.57 22.12
C GLU A 31 -1.20 -3.41 22.91
N ARG A 32 -0.62 -2.22 22.82
CA ARG A 32 -1.15 -1.02 23.46
C ARG A 32 -2.58 -0.69 23.03
N LEU A 33 -2.88 -0.85 21.75
CA LEU A 33 -4.24 -0.62 21.25
C LEU A 33 -5.22 -1.67 21.77
N LYS A 34 -4.80 -2.92 21.91
CA LYS A 34 -5.60 -4.00 22.51
C LYS A 34 -5.88 -3.72 23.98
N GLU A 35 -4.90 -3.26 24.76
CA GLU A 35 -5.05 -2.88 26.17
C GLU A 35 -6.11 -1.79 26.41
N ILE A 36 -6.25 -0.85 25.48
CA ILE A 36 -7.29 0.20 25.54
C ILE A 36 -8.63 -0.17 24.91
N GLY A 37 -8.80 -1.47 24.57
CA GLY A 37 -10.08 -2.08 24.20
C GLY A 37 -10.33 -2.21 22.70
N PHE A 38 -9.30 -2.16 21.85
CA PHE A 38 -9.46 -2.50 20.44
C PHE A 38 -9.26 -4.00 20.22
N GLU A 39 -10.31 -4.68 19.74
CA GLU A 39 -10.26 -6.11 19.40
C GLU A 39 -9.87 -6.35 17.95
N GLN A 40 -10.06 -5.35 17.08
CA GLN A 40 -9.83 -5.48 15.65
C GLN A 40 -8.98 -4.32 15.14
N ILE A 41 -7.74 -4.62 14.73
CA ILE A 41 -6.78 -3.65 14.21
C ILE A 41 -5.87 -4.29 13.19
N VAL A 42 -5.58 -3.56 12.10
CA VAL A 42 -4.53 -3.86 11.13
C VAL A 42 -3.68 -2.61 10.94
N TYR A 43 -2.37 -2.74 11.11
CA TYR A 43 -1.39 -1.70 10.81
C TYR A 43 -0.68 -2.01 9.51
N LEU A 44 -0.87 -1.13 8.53
CA LEU A 44 -0.19 -1.15 7.23
C LEU A 44 0.93 -0.14 7.23
N ASN A 45 2.14 -0.58 6.94
CA ASN A 45 3.32 0.27 6.78
C ASN A 45 4.02 -0.02 5.45
N THR A 46 4.15 1.02 4.62
CA THR A 46 4.84 0.97 3.32
C THR A 46 5.69 2.23 3.14
N CYS A 47 6.50 2.31 2.08
CA CYS A 47 7.26 3.53 1.77
C CYS A 47 6.37 4.77 1.52
N ASN A 48 5.10 4.57 1.11
CA ASN A 48 4.23 5.64 0.67
C ASN A 48 3.07 5.94 1.62
N ARG A 49 2.81 5.05 2.59
CA ARG A 49 1.72 5.19 3.55
C ARG A 49 1.94 4.43 4.84
N CYS A 50 1.47 5.00 5.94
CA CYS A 50 1.27 4.32 7.20
C CYS A 50 -0.21 4.45 7.56
N GLU A 51 -0.91 3.33 7.75
CA GLU A 51 -2.35 3.32 7.98
C GLU A 51 -2.72 2.38 9.12
N ILE A 52 -3.67 2.80 9.94
CA ILE A 52 -4.28 1.95 10.98
C ILE A 52 -5.75 1.79 10.65
N TYR A 53 -6.14 0.57 10.38
CA TYR A 53 -7.52 0.14 10.21
C TYR A 53 -8.02 -0.48 11.49
N GLY A 54 -9.23 -0.15 11.90
CA GLY A 54 -9.78 -0.71 13.14
C GLY A 54 -11.28 -0.60 13.27
N VAL A 55 -11.81 -1.21 14.33
CA VAL A 55 -13.22 -1.11 14.73
C VAL A 55 -13.28 -0.42 16.09
N GLY A 56 -14.01 0.70 16.17
CA GLY A 56 -14.14 1.50 17.39
C GLY A 56 -13.90 2.99 17.17
N LYS A 57 -13.42 3.72 18.19
CA LYS A 57 -13.20 5.17 18.15
C LYS A 57 -11.76 5.51 17.76
N ALA A 58 -11.55 6.00 16.55
CA ALA A 58 -10.23 6.34 15.99
C ALA A 58 -9.41 7.35 16.83
N SER A 59 -10.06 8.25 17.58
CA SER A 59 -9.36 9.27 18.40
C SER A 59 -8.37 8.65 19.40
N LYS A 60 -8.70 7.49 19.97
CA LYS A 60 -7.79 6.77 20.87
C LYS A 60 -6.56 6.21 20.15
N VAL A 61 -6.74 5.77 18.91
CA VAL A 61 -5.64 5.24 18.07
C VAL A 61 -4.63 6.34 17.76
N ILE A 62 -5.12 7.54 17.38
CA ILE A 62 -4.26 8.69 17.05
C ILE A 62 -3.40 9.08 18.25
N SER A 63 -3.97 9.09 19.47
CA SER A 63 -3.23 9.42 20.68
C SER A 63 -2.10 8.42 20.97
N VAL A 64 -2.36 7.12 20.86
CA VAL A 64 -1.34 6.08 21.07
C VAL A 64 -0.26 6.16 19.99
N TRP A 65 -0.66 6.38 18.73
CA TRP A 65 0.27 6.48 17.62
C TRP A 65 1.20 7.69 17.75
N ALA A 66 0.66 8.88 18.11
CA ALA A 66 1.44 10.08 18.37
C ALA A 66 2.47 9.88 19.51
N ASP A 67 2.02 9.32 20.64
CA ASP A 67 2.88 9.03 21.80
C ASP A 67 4.05 8.11 21.42
N MET A 68 3.77 7.01 20.73
CA MET A 68 4.80 6.05 20.31
C MET A 68 5.76 6.60 19.25
N ALA A 69 5.31 7.51 18.42
CA ALA A 69 6.12 8.16 17.40
C ALA A 69 6.92 9.36 17.94
N GLY A 70 6.58 9.85 19.15
CA GLY A 70 7.18 11.04 19.73
C GLY A 70 6.84 12.32 18.95
N VAL A 71 5.63 12.41 18.38
CA VAL A 71 5.16 13.57 17.63
C VAL A 71 4.00 14.25 18.37
N ASP A 72 3.84 15.54 18.13
CA ASP A 72 2.69 16.27 18.66
C ASP A 72 1.38 15.73 18.04
N ILE A 73 0.36 15.55 18.90
CA ILE A 73 -0.91 14.95 18.46
C ILE A 73 -1.68 15.86 17.48
N ASP A 74 -1.57 17.17 17.63
CA ASP A 74 -2.30 18.10 16.76
C ASP A 74 -1.55 18.25 15.44
N GLU A 75 -0.21 18.26 15.44
CA GLU A 75 0.60 18.14 14.23
C GLU A 75 0.26 16.86 13.47
N LEU A 76 0.13 15.73 14.16
CA LEU A 76 -0.25 14.46 13.51
C LEU A 76 -1.64 14.55 12.89
N LYS A 77 -2.65 15.08 13.60
CA LYS A 77 -4.02 15.21 13.09
C LYS A 77 -4.10 16.04 11.79
N GLU A 78 -3.31 17.10 11.67
CA GLU A 78 -3.26 17.94 10.46
C GLU A 78 -2.77 17.16 9.23
N GLN A 79 -1.91 16.17 9.43
CA GLN A 79 -1.32 15.36 8.37
C GLN A 79 -2.14 14.09 8.05
N LEU A 80 -3.10 13.72 8.91
CA LEU A 80 -3.90 12.53 8.71
C LEU A 80 -5.08 12.76 7.75
N LEU A 81 -5.43 11.70 7.03
CA LEU A 81 -6.75 11.48 6.45
C LEU A 81 -7.51 10.51 7.35
N PHE A 82 -8.77 10.80 7.56
CA PHE A 82 -9.66 9.97 8.35
C PHE A 82 -10.87 9.57 7.53
N PHE A 83 -11.21 8.27 7.56
CA PHE A 83 -12.42 7.74 6.96
C PHE A 83 -13.08 6.79 7.97
N ASP A 84 -14.42 6.73 7.94
CA ASP A 84 -15.21 5.81 8.73
C ASP A 84 -16.32 5.13 7.89
N GLY A 85 -16.94 4.11 8.46
CA GLY A 85 -18.03 3.37 7.82
C GLY A 85 -17.69 2.94 6.39
N ASN A 86 -18.60 3.22 5.47
CA ASN A 86 -18.42 2.89 4.04
C ASN A 86 -17.25 3.62 3.40
N GLY A 87 -16.90 4.82 3.88
CA GLY A 87 -15.73 5.56 3.42
C GLY A 87 -14.43 4.84 3.73
N ALA A 88 -14.31 4.22 4.91
CA ALA A 88 -13.14 3.42 5.28
C ALA A 88 -13.04 2.12 4.46
N VAL A 89 -14.17 1.47 4.18
CA VAL A 89 -14.23 0.29 3.30
C VAL A 89 -13.79 0.67 1.89
N SER A 90 -14.35 1.74 1.34
CA SER A 90 -13.98 2.25 0.01
C SER A 90 -12.50 2.57 -0.08
N HIS A 91 -11.94 3.26 0.93
CA HIS A 91 -10.52 3.56 1.00
C HIS A 91 -9.66 2.29 0.93
N LEU A 92 -9.99 1.27 1.73
CA LEU A 92 -9.26 -0.01 1.71
C LEU A 92 -9.31 -0.68 0.34
N PHE A 93 -10.47 -0.69 -0.33
CA PHE A 93 -10.61 -1.28 -1.67
C PHE A 93 -9.73 -0.56 -2.69
N HIS A 94 -9.76 0.78 -2.71
CA HIS A 94 -8.94 1.59 -3.61
C HIS A 94 -7.43 1.41 -3.34
N VAL A 95 -7.02 1.37 -2.08
CA VAL A 95 -5.64 1.10 -1.70
C VAL A 95 -5.22 -0.28 -2.16
N THR A 96 -6.02 -1.32 -1.86
CA THR A 96 -5.70 -2.72 -2.19
C THR A 96 -5.64 -2.96 -3.70
N ALA A 97 -6.47 -2.25 -4.48
CA ALA A 97 -6.46 -2.28 -5.93
C ALA A 97 -5.32 -1.45 -6.56
N GLY A 98 -4.56 -0.70 -5.76
CA GLY A 98 -3.50 0.18 -6.24
C GLY A 98 -4.01 1.46 -6.90
N PHE A 99 -5.27 1.86 -6.68
CA PHE A 99 -5.85 3.08 -7.25
C PHE A 99 -5.42 4.34 -6.50
N ASP A 100 -5.01 4.18 -5.26
CA ASP A 100 -4.45 5.24 -4.43
C ASP A 100 -2.90 5.17 -4.33
N SER A 101 -2.26 4.36 -5.16
CA SER A 101 -0.81 4.25 -5.24
C SER A 101 -0.19 5.30 -6.15
N MET A 102 1.10 5.60 -5.95
CA MET A 102 1.88 6.49 -6.84
C MET A 102 1.89 5.97 -8.28
N VAL A 103 1.96 4.66 -8.45
CA VAL A 103 1.83 3.95 -9.72
C VAL A 103 0.49 3.25 -9.75
N LEU A 104 -0.42 3.70 -10.60
CA LEU A 104 -1.77 3.15 -10.71
C LEU A 104 -1.74 1.65 -11.05
N GLY A 105 -2.37 0.82 -10.21
CA GLY A 105 -2.49 -0.62 -10.40
C GLY A 105 -1.18 -1.40 -10.18
N GLU A 106 -0.25 -0.89 -9.37
CA GLU A 106 0.95 -1.64 -8.97
C GLU A 106 0.58 -2.85 -8.12
N ASP A 107 1.33 -3.95 -8.31
CA ASP A 107 1.07 -5.22 -7.62
C ASP A 107 1.58 -5.24 -6.18
N GLU A 108 2.47 -4.32 -5.83
CA GLU A 108 3.19 -4.31 -4.56
C GLU A 108 2.28 -4.08 -3.37
N ILE A 109 1.37 -3.11 -3.48
CA ILE A 109 0.45 -2.76 -2.39
C ILE A 109 -0.48 -3.92 -2.02
N LEU A 110 -0.95 -4.70 -3.00
CA LEU A 110 -1.75 -5.89 -2.73
C LEU A 110 -0.97 -6.92 -1.90
N GLY A 111 0.33 -7.10 -2.17
CA GLY A 111 1.21 -7.95 -1.37
C GLY A 111 1.36 -7.42 0.06
N GLN A 112 1.60 -6.12 0.20
CA GLN A 112 1.77 -5.45 1.50
C GLN A 112 0.50 -5.51 2.35
N ILE A 113 -0.68 -5.28 1.76
CA ILE A 113 -1.99 -5.45 2.43
C ILE A 113 -2.17 -6.88 2.93
N LYS A 114 -1.88 -7.89 2.09
CA LYS A 114 -1.97 -9.30 2.52
C LYS A 114 -1.07 -9.59 3.71
N THR A 115 0.17 -9.13 3.68
CA THR A 115 1.15 -9.33 4.76
C THR A 115 0.68 -8.67 6.06
N ALA A 116 0.23 -7.41 5.99
CA ALA A 116 -0.26 -6.67 7.14
C ALA A 116 -1.51 -7.33 7.75
N TYR A 117 -2.46 -7.73 6.91
CA TYR A 117 -3.67 -8.44 7.34
C TYR A 117 -3.36 -9.82 7.94
N SER A 118 -2.53 -10.64 7.27
CA SER A 118 -2.15 -11.97 7.80
C SER A 118 -1.47 -11.84 9.14
N PHE A 119 -0.55 -10.88 9.30
CA PHE A 119 0.11 -10.63 10.58
C PHE A 119 -0.91 -10.36 11.71
N SER A 120 -1.84 -9.43 11.47
CA SER A 120 -2.85 -9.09 12.48
C SER A 120 -3.79 -10.27 12.78
N LYS A 121 -4.18 -11.02 11.76
CA LYS A 121 -5.02 -12.23 11.90
C LYS A 121 -4.33 -13.33 12.70
N ASP A 122 -3.09 -13.65 12.35
CA ASP A 122 -2.33 -14.76 12.97
C ASP A 122 -1.99 -14.47 14.43
N ASN A 123 -1.93 -13.17 14.82
CA ASN A 123 -1.71 -12.73 16.19
C ASN A 123 -3.00 -12.37 16.95
N GLY A 124 -4.19 -12.66 16.41
CA GLY A 124 -5.47 -12.47 17.09
C GLY A 124 -5.89 -10.99 17.23
N TYR A 125 -5.47 -10.13 16.31
CA TYR A 125 -5.88 -8.72 16.24
C TYR A 125 -6.99 -8.48 15.21
N THR A 126 -7.66 -9.52 14.71
CA THR A 126 -8.81 -9.38 13.80
C THR A 126 -9.91 -10.35 14.17
N ASN A 127 -11.15 -9.95 13.91
CA ASN A 127 -12.34 -10.75 14.10
C ASN A 127 -13.21 -10.66 12.82
N TYR A 128 -14.46 -11.06 12.88
CA TYR A 128 -15.37 -11.21 11.75
C TYR A 128 -15.34 -9.99 10.81
N GLU A 129 -15.51 -8.77 11.34
CA GLU A 129 -15.67 -7.56 10.53
C GLU A 129 -14.43 -7.28 9.67
N LEU A 130 -13.24 -7.15 10.29
CA LEU A 130 -12.02 -6.88 9.53
C LEU A 130 -11.62 -8.07 8.65
N ASN A 131 -11.86 -9.32 9.10
CA ASN A 131 -11.58 -10.49 8.28
C ASN A 131 -12.41 -10.48 6.98
N THR A 132 -13.70 -10.20 7.08
CA THR A 132 -14.62 -10.17 5.94
C THR A 132 -14.24 -9.03 4.98
N ILE A 133 -14.00 -7.82 5.50
CA ILE A 133 -13.69 -6.65 4.69
C ILE A 133 -12.34 -6.79 3.98
N PHE A 134 -11.28 -7.21 4.69
CA PHE A 134 -9.94 -7.38 4.08
C PHE A 134 -9.94 -8.49 3.02
N GLN A 135 -10.62 -9.60 3.27
CA GLN A 135 -10.72 -10.69 2.28
C GLN A 135 -11.48 -10.26 1.04
N ALA A 136 -12.58 -9.51 1.18
CA ALA A 136 -13.32 -8.94 0.07
C ALA A 136 -12.46 -7.96 -0.74
N ALA A 137 -11.75 -7.03 -0.09
CA ALA A 137 -10.86 -6.08 -0.76
C ALA A 137 -9.72 -6.79 -1.52
N ILE A 138 -9.11 -7.83 -0.93
CA ILE A 138 -8.07 -8.64 -1.57
C ILE A 138 -8.65 -9.42 -2.77
N SER A 139 -9.87 -9.95 -2.67
CA SER A 139 -10.55 -10.65 -3.76
C SER A 139 -10.87 -9.70 -4.91
N CYS A 140 -11.44 -8.53 -4.60
CA CYS A 140 -11.72 -7.47 -5.54
C CYS A 140 -10.47 -7.04 -6.32
N ALA A 141 -9.37 -6.77 -5.62
CA ALA A 141 -8.10 -6.38 -6.26
C ALA A 141 -7.58 -7.47 -7.22
N LYS A 142 -7.71 -8.76 -6.88
CA LYS A 142 -7.37 -9.87 -7.79
C LYS A 142 -8.31 -9.90 -9.00
N LYS A 143 -9.61 -9.65 -8.84
CA LYS A 143 -10.60 -9.59 -9.91
C LYS A 143 -10.30 -8.45 -10.88
N ILE A 144 -9.97 -7.25 -10.37
CA ILE A 144 -9.52 -6.11 -11.16
C ILE A 144 -8.28 -6.49 -11.97
N LYS A 145 -7.27 -7.06 -11.32
CA LYS A 145 -6.02 -7.48 -11.97
C LYS A 145 -6.24 -8.47 -13.12
N THR A 146 -7.23 -9.36 -13.03
CA THR A 146 -7.53 -10.34 -14.07
C THR A 146 -8.43 -9.79 -15.18
N ARG A 147 -9.33 -8.86 -14.86
CA ARG A 147 -10.33 -8.34 -15.81
C ARG A 147 -9.92 -7.04 -16.49
N THR A 148 -8.93 -6.32 -15.93
CA THR A 148 -8.40 -5.10 -16.53
C THR A 148 -6.94 -5.29 -16.97
N LYS A 149 -6.45 -4.36 -17.79
CA LYS A 149 -5.03 -4.34 -18.19
C LYS A 149 -4.17 -3.44 -17.30
N LEU A 150 -4.73 -2.97 -16.18
CA LEU A 150 -4.05 -2.03 -15.28
C LEU A 150 -2.68 -2.51 -14.82
N SER A 151 -2.57 -3.74 -14.33
CA SER A 151 -1.30 -4.31 -13.89
C SER A 151 -0.34 -4.64 -15.02
N LYS A 152 -0.83 -5.00 -16.21
CA LYS A 152 0.02 -5.30 -17.38
C LYS A 152 0.69 -4.05 -17.96
N THR A 153 0.09 -2.89 -17.78
CA THR A 153 0.60 -1.57 -18.19
C THR A 153 1.20 -0.78 -17.05
N SER A 154 1.19 -1.33 -15.84
CA SER A 154 1.75 -0.70 -14.64
C SER A 154 3.27 -0.80 -14.69
N VAL A 155 3.93 0.32 -14.90
CA VAL A 155 5.38 0.40 -14.82
C VAL A 155 5.74 0.75 -13.38
N SER A 156 6.25 -0.21 -12.61
CA SER A 156 6.63 0.02 -11.22
C SER A 156 7.81 1.02 -11.13
N ILE A 157 7.95 1.69 -9.99
CA ILE A 157 9.12 2.57 -9.73
C ILE A 157 10.43 1.81 -10.00
N ALA A 158 10.51 0.54 -9.58
CA ALA A 158 11.67 -0.31 -9.86
C ALA A 158 11.91 -0.52 -11.35
N SER A 159 10.84 -0.70 -12.16
CA SER A 159 10.95 -0.82 -13.62
C SER A 159 11.34 0.50 -14.27
N LEU A 160 10.79 1.62 -13.80
CA LEU A 160 11.18 2.96 -14.27
C LEU A 160 12.67 3.24 -13.98
N ALA A 161 13.12 2.94 -12.76
CA ALA A 161 14.49 3.07 -12.37
C ALA A 161 15.44 2.18 -13.24
N ALA A 162 15.07 0.93 -13.44
CA ALA A 162 15.84 0.00 -14.29
C ALA A 162 15.88 0.48 -15.75
N THR A 163 14.77 0.97 -16.31
CA THR A 163 14.72 1.55 -17.65
C THR A 163 15.62 2.80 -17.76
N LYS A 164 15.59 3.67 -16.74
CA LYS A 164 16.44 4.87 -16.71
C LYS A 164 17.92 4.51 -16.67
N ILE A 165 18.29 3.51 -15.87
CA ILE A 165 19.64 2.97 -15.77
C ILE A 165 20.07 2.34 -17.11
N HIS A 166 19.18 1.51 -17.71
CA HIS A 166 19.43 0.90 -19.03
C HIS A 166 19.79 1.97 -20.08
N ASN A 167 19.04 3.07 -20.12
CA ASN A 167 19.20 4.16 -21.08
C ASN A 167 20.30 5.19 -20.71
N TYR A 168 20.93 5.09 -19.52
CA TYR A 168 21.86 6.10 -19.04
C TYR A 168 23.09 6.26 -19.93
N LYS A 169 23.67 5.16 -20.41
CA LYS A 169 24.78 5.16 -21.38
C LYS A 169 24.73 3.90 -22.26
N ARG A 170 25.33 3.97 -23.43
CA ARG A 170 25.51 2.79 -24.30
C ARG A 170 26.55 1.82 -23.73
N GLY A 171 26.37 0.52 -23.97
CA GLY A 171 27.27 -0.54 -23.55
C GLY A 171 27.07 -1.00 -22.11
N LYS A 172 27.99 -1.87 -21.66
CA LYS A 172 27.89 -2.50 -20.34
C LYS A 172 28.14 -1.47 -19.22
N LYS A 173 27.32 -1.50 -18.21
CA LYS A 173 27.35 -0.61 -17.05
C LYS A 173 27.70 -1.37 -15.78
N LYS A 174 28.51 -0.79 -14.91
CA LYS A 174 28.71 -1.28 -13.55
C LYS A 174 27.73 -0.60 -12.60
N VAL A 175 26.86 -1.37 -12.00
CA VAL A 175 25.77 -0.89 -11.14
C VAL A 175 25.94 -1.44 -9.73
N MET A 176 26.05 -0.57 -8.74
CA MET A 176 25.99 -0.94 -7.33
C MET A 176 24.54 -0.82 -6.85
N ILE A 177 24.02 -1.83 -6.17
CA ILE A 177 22.69 -1.81 -5.55
C ILE A 177 22.82 -2.03 -4.06
N MET A 178 22.46 -1.04 -3.27
CA MET A 178 22.32 -1.13 -1.82
C MET A 178 20.86 -1.45 -1.49
N GLY A 179 20.65 -2.42 -0.60
CA GLY A 179 19.30 -2.90 -0.28
C GLY A 179 18.71 -3.89 -1.32
N ALA A 180 19.55 -4.60 -2.06
CA ALA A 180 19.12 -5.57 -3.08
C ALA A 180 18.31 -6.77 -2.54
N THR A 181 18.31 -7.00 -1.23
CA THR A 181 17.50 -8.05 -0.57
C THR A 181 16.09 -7.57 -0.17
N GLY A 182 15.85 -6.26 -0.20
CA GLY A 182 14.51 -5.67 0.02
C GLY A 182 13.67 -5.73 -1.26
N ASP A 183 12.34 -5.54 -1.09
CA ASP A 183 11.36 -5.66 -2.20
C ASP A 183 11.72 -4.79 -3.40
N THR A 184 11.95 -3.49 -3.18
CA THR A 184 12.25 -2.53 -4.27
C THR A 184 13.61 -2.83 -4.90
N GLY A 185 14.65 -3.03 -4.07
CA GLY A 185 16.00 -3.30 -4.56
C GLY A 185 16.10 -4.61 -5.33
N ASN A 186 15.39 -5.65 -4.89
CA ASN A 186 15.34 -6.95 -5.60
C ASN A 186 14.65 -6.83 -6.95
N LYS A 187 13.54 -6.06 -7.05
CA LYS A 187 12.86 -5.80 -8.31
C LYS A 187 13.74 -5.02 -9.29
N VAL A 188 14.50 -4.01 -8.81
CA VAL A 188 15.49 -3.30 -9.63
C VAL A 188 16.56 -4.28 -10.13
N LEU A 189 17.11 -5.12 -9.25
CA LEU A 189 18.07 -6.15 -9.58
C LEU A 189 17.57 -7.06 -10.70
N LEU A 190 16.39 -7.65 -10.55
CA LEU A 190 15.80 -8.57 -11.53
C LEU A 190 15.53 -7.88 -12.87
N ASN A 191 15.02 -6.66 -12.86
CA ASN A 191 14.80 -5.88 -14.07
C ASN A 191 16.10 -5.55 -14.80
N LEU A 192 17.17 -5.17 -14.09
CA LEU A 192 18.47 -4.91 -14.69
C LEU A 192 19.11 -6.17 -15.27
N LEU A 193 18.97 -7.30 -14.59
CA LEU A 193 19.45 -8.59 -15.11
C LEU A 193 18.73 -8.99 -16.40
N SER A 194 17.43 -8.66 -16.55
CA SER A 194 16.68 -8.96 -17.77
C SER A 194 17.15 -8.16 -18.99
N TYR A 195 17.73 -6.96 -18.81
CA TYR A 195 18.34 -6.20 -19.91
C TYR A 195 19.71 -6.78 -20.36
N GLY A 196 20.42 -7.46 -19.48
CA GLY A 196 21.68 -8.14 -19.83
C GLY A 196 22.90 -7.21 -20.06
N ASP A 197 22.75 -5.90 -19.88
CA ASP A 197 23.76 -4.88 -20.15
C ASP A 197 24.38 -4.27 -18.87
N CYS A 198 24.15 -4.91 -17.73
CA CYS A 198 24.66 -4.46 -16.43
C CYS A 198 25.55 -5.53 -15.78
N GLU A 199 26.65 -5.11 -15.20
CA GLU A 199 27.44 -5.85 -14.22
C GLU A 199 27.06 -5.36 -12.83
N ILE A 200 26.39 -6.23 -12.04
CA ILE A 200 25.73 -5.82 -10.82
C ILE A 200 26.57 -6.18 -9.60
N TYR A 201 26.77 -5.21 -8.73
CA TYR A 201 27.41 -5.30 -7.43
C TYR A 201 26.34 -5.03 -6.36
N ALA A 202 25.97 -6.02 -5.58
CA ALA A 202 24.94 -5.89 -4.58
C ALA A 202 25.56 -5.92 -3.18
N THR A 203 25.28 -4.89 -2.36
CA THR A 203 25.83 -4.85 -1.01
C THR A 203 25.07 -5.79 -0.09
N LYS A 204 25.77 -6.50 0.78
CA LYS A 204 25.21 -7.35 1.83
C LYS A 204 25.56 -6.82 3.22
N HIS A 205 24.59 -6.85 4.10
CA HIS A 205 24.80 -6.65 5.55
C HIS A 205 24.81 -8.00 6.27
N ILE A 206 23.64 -8.60 6.45
CA ILE A 206 23.43 -9.86 7.17
C ILE A 206 22.93 -10.95 6.20
N HIS A 207 22.06 -10.60 5.27
CA HIS A 207 21.43 -11.56 4.37
C HIS A 207 22.25 -11.80 3.11
N HIS A 208 22.37 -13.07 2.72
CA HIS A 208 23.02 -13.46 1.45
C HIS A 208 22.12 -13.10 0.27
N ILE A 209 22.73 -12.57 -0.78
CA ILE A 209 22.07 -12.35 -2.06
C ILE A 209 22.08 -13.67 -2.80
N SER A 210 20.89 -14.24 -3.00
CA SER A 210 20.72 -15.57 -3.59
C SER A 210 20.91 -15.60 -5.12
N ASN A 211 21.15 -14.44 -5.76
CA ASN A 211 21.25 -14.37 -7.22
C ASN A 211 22.69 -14.54 -7.69
N PRO A 212 23.03 -15.61 -8.44
CA PRO A 212 24.39 -15.90 -8.88
C PRO A 212 24.92 -14.89 -9.91
N ASN A 213 24.07 -14.10 -10.55
CA ASN A 213 24.44 -13.10 -11.55
C ASN A 213 24.75 -11.72 -10.94
N ALA A 214 24.70 -11.58 -9.62
CA ALA A 214 25.09 -10.37 -8.90
C ALA A 214 26.30 -10.64 -8.00
N LYS A 215 27.33 -9.82 -8.12
CA LYS A 215 28.50 -9.89 -7.26
C LYS A 215 28.15 -9.33 -5.89
N SER A 216 28.27 -10.14 -4.84
CA SER A 216 28.01 -9.72 -3.47
C SER A 216 29.24 -9.04 -2.89
N ILE A 217 29.09 -7.83 -2.36
CA ILE A 217 30.14 -7.07 -1.68
C ILE A 217 29.71 -6.69 -0.25
N PRO A 218 30.64 -6.64 0.73
CA PRO A 218 30.30 -6.15 2.06
C PRO A 218 29.81 -4.70 2.02
N TYR A 219 28.77 -4.36 2.78
CA TYR A 219 28.26 -2.99 2.85
C TYR A 219 29.33 -1.99 3.36
N SER A 220 30.18 -2.42 4.31
CA SER A 220 31.28 -1.61 4.85
C SER A 220 32.30 -1.19 3.81
N GLU A 221 32.48 -2.00 2.77
CA GLU A 221 33.46 -1.78 1.69
C GLU A 221 32.86 -1.02 0.49
N ARG A 222 31.58 -0.59 0.55
CA ARG A 222 30.92 0.04 -0.58
C ARG A 222 31.67 1.19 -1.22
N TYR A 223 32.37 2.01 -0.43
CA TYR A 223 33.16 3.14 -0.92
C TYR A 223 34.40 2.72 -1.72
N ASP A 224 34.97 1.56 -1.46
CA ASP A 224 36.10 1.03 -2.19
C ASP A 224 35.73 0.69 -3.64
N TYR A 225 34.47 0.34 -3.86
CA TYR A 225 33.91 0.00 -5.17
C TYR A 225 33.33 1.19 -5.93
N VAL A 226 32.91 2.28 -5.25
CA VAL A 226 32.25 3.45 -5.88
C VAL A 226 33.05 4.00 -7.04
N LYS A 227 34.39 4.02 -6.94
CA LYS A 227 35.29 4.51 -8.02
C LYS A 227 35.11 3.79 -9.35
N ASP A 228 34.62 2.54 -9.35
CA ASP A 228 34.43 1.73 -10.54
C ASP A 228 33.02 1.71 -11.05
N MET A 229 32.08 2.29 -10.30
CA MET A 229 30.63 2.27 -10.63
C MET A 229 30.24 3.39 -11.60
N ASP A 230 29.33 3.07 -12.50
CA ASP A 230 28.66 4.03 -13.38
C ASP A 230 27.34 4.49 -12.76
N VAL A 231 26.69 3.61 -11.99
CA VAL A 231 25.41 3.83 -11.36
C VAL A 231 25.44 3.32 -9.93
N ILE A 232 24.85 4.09 -9.03
CA ILE A 232 24.64 3.69 -7.64
C ILE A 232 23.14 3.80 -7.34
N VAL A 233 22.54 2.66 -6.97
CA VAL A 233 21.15 2.55 -6.56
C VAL A 233 21.08 2.32 -5.06
N SER A 234 20.28 3.10 -4.34
CA SER A 234 19.95 2.83 -2.96
C SER A 234 18.46 2.59 -2.79
N ALA A 235 18.11 1.50 -2.09
CA ALA A 235 16.78 1.08 -1.74
C ALA A 235 16.78 0.44 -0.35
N THR A 236 17.49 1.05 0.60
CA THR A 236 17.60 0.55 1.98
C THR A 236 16.50 1.18 2.85
N ARG A 237 16.38 0.74 4.10
CA ARG A 237 15.46 1.29 5.11
C ARG A 237 16.23 1.92 6.27
N GLY A 238 17.48 2.35 6.05
CA GLY A 238 18.29 2.92 7.10
C GLY A 238 17.95 4.38 7.40
N PRO A 239 18.16 4.87 8.63
CA PRO A 239 17.86 6.25 9.00
C PRO A 239 18.99 7.24 8.63
N HIS A 240 20.05 6.80 7.95
CA HIS A 240 21.22 7.60 7.65
C HIS A 240 21.63 7.46 6.19
N TYR A 241 22.21 8.52 5.66
CA TYR A 241 22.77 8.48 4.31
C TYR A 241 23.78 7.33 4.16
N THR A 242 23.55 6.52 3.14
CA THR A 242 24.44 5.43 2.75
C THR A 242 25.61 5.91 1.87
N ILE A 243 25.36 6.97 1.09
CA ILE A 243 26.36 7.67 0.26
C ILE A 243 26.31 9.16 0.58
N THR A 244 27.47 9.74 0.92
CA THR A 244 27.58 11.18 1.18
C THR A 244 28.55 11.86 0.22
N TYR A 245 28.25 13.08 -0.17
CA TYR A 245 29.14 13.90 -0.99
C TYR A 245 30.52 14.08 -0.36
N GLY A 246 30.56 14.35 0.96
CA GLY A 246 31.82 14.52 1.69
C GLY A 246 32.74 13.30 1.63
N ALA A 247 32.19 12.08 1.67
CA ALA A 247 32.97 10.85 1.51
C ALA A 247 33.49 10.68 0.07
N LEU A 248 32.66 10.96 -0.93
CA LEU A 248 33.03 10.87 -2.34
C LEU A 248 34.15 11.86 -2.69
N LYS A 249 34.07 13.08 -2.16
CA LYS A 249 35.09 14.10 -2.35
C LYS A 249 36.44 13.68 -1.73
N LYS A 250 36.44 13.08 -0.54
CA LYS A 250 37.66 12.55 0.09
C LYS A 250 38.31 11.43 -0.73
N LEU A 251 37.54 10.73 -1.55
CA LEU A 251 38.02 9.70 -2.48
C LEU A 251 38.50 10.26 -3.83
N GLY A 252 38.46 11.59 -4.03
CA GLY A 252 38.82 12.23 -5.29
C GLY A 252 37.88 11.95 -6.44
N LEU A 253 36.57 11.73 -6.15
CA LEU A 253 35.58 11.37 -7.14
C LEU A 253 34.74 12.57 -7.62
N ASP A 254 35.17 13.78 -7.35
CA ASP A 254 34.48 15.05 -7.65
C ASP A 254 34.39 15.37 -9.16
N GLU A 255 35.13 14.65 -10.02
CA GLU A 255 35.01 14.75 -11.48
C GLU A 255 34.43 13.49 -12.16
N LYS A 256 34.08 12.47 -11.38
CA LYS A 256 33.55 11.21 -11.93
C LYS A 256 32.06 11.27 -12.15
N LYS A 257 31.60 11.10 -13.41
CA LYS A 257 30.19 11.01 -13.75
C LYS A 257 29.55 9.73 -13.20
N ILE A 258 28.63 9.88 -12.26
CA ILE A 258 27.87 8.78 -11.68
C ILE A 258 26.37 9.13 -11.74
N LEU A 259 25.55 8.15 -12.10
CA LEU A 259 24.11 8.24 -11.92
C LEU A 259 23.75 7.69 -10.55
N PHE A 260 23.24 8.55 -9.68
CA PHE A 260 22.68 8.17 -8.39
C PHE A 260 21.18 7.98 -8.52
N VAL A 261 20.66 6.87 -8.01
CA VAL A 261 19.23 6.53 -7.99
C VAL A 261 18.83 6.22 -6.56
N ASP A 262 18.10 7.13 -5.93
CA ASP A 262 17.65 6.99 -4.55
C ASP A 262 16.19 6.59 -4.51
N LEU A 263 15.92 5.34 -4.16
CA LEU A 263 14.59 4.76 -4.03
C LEU A 263 14.21 4.55 -2.56
N ALA A 264 15.01 5.07 -1.64
CA ALA A 264 14.79 4.92 -0.21
C ALA A 264 13.89 6.04 0.35
N VAL A 265 13.16 5.70 1.40
CA VAL A 265 12.47 6.63 2.27
C VAL A 265 12.76 6.18 3.71
N PRO A 266 13.50 7.00 4.47
CA PRO A 266 14.09 8.30 4.11
C PRO A 266 15.17 8.18 3.03
N ARG A 267 15.66 9.33 2.54
CA ARG A 267 16.74 9.38 1.55
C ARG A 267 18.01 8.73 2.06
N ASP A 268 18.58 7.92 1.22
CA ASP A 268 19.83 7.20 1.47
C ASP A 268 21.06 7.89 0.87
N ILE A 269 20.83 8.78 -0.10
CA ILE A 269 21.90 9.45 -0.85
C ILE A 269 21.82 10.96 -0.59
N ASP A 270 22.93 11.53 -0.17
CA ASP A 270 23.11 12.96 0.06
C ASP A 270 22.85 13.76 -1.23
N GLU A 271 22.00 14.78 -1.15
CA GLU A 271 21.63 15.61 -2.31
C GLU A 271 22.82 16.33 -2.93
N ASP A 272 23.82 16.67 -2.13
CA ASP A 272 25.03 17.35 -2.58
C ASP A 272 25.88 16.54 -3.57
N VAL A 273 25.57 15.24 -3.79
CA VAL A 273 26.24 14.43 -4.84
C VAL A 273 26.06 15.01 -6.24
N VAL A 274 25.06 15.86 -6.48
CA VAL A 274 24.86 16.58 -7.75
C VAL A 274 25.96 17.61 -8.03
N ASN A 275 26.71 18.02 -7.01
CA ASN A 275 27.87 18.91 -7.15
C ASN A 275 29.09 18.20 -7.77
N ILE A 276 29.05 16.87 -7.90
CA ILE A 276 30.05 16.10 -8.65
C ILE A 276 29.80 16.35 -10.13
N LYS A 277 30.83 16.81 -10.84
CA LYS A 277 30.72 17.26 -12.23
C LYS A 277 30.18 16.19 -13.17
N GLY A 278 28.98 16.44 -13.69
CA GLY A 278 28.29 15.57 -14.64
C GLY A 278 27.58 14.38 -14.02
N SER A 279 27.51 14.30 -12.67
CA SER A 279 26.65 13.35 -11.96
C SER A 279 25.22 13.82 -11.93
N GLN A 280 24.30 12.88 -11.73
CA GLN A 280 22.87 13.12 -11.63
C GLN A 280 22.35 12.34 -10.44
N LEU A 281 21.40 12.92 -9.71
CA LEU A 281 20.62 12.24 -8.68
C LEU A 281 19.17 12.18 -9.14
N ILE A 282 18.59 11.01 -9.11
CA ILE A 282 17.17 10.77 -9.39
C ILE A 282 16.58 10.11 -8.14
N SER A 283 15.60 10.77 -7.56
CA SER A 283 14.91 10.33 -6.35
C SER A 283 13.65 9.54 -6.67
N ILE A 284 13.08 8.92 -5.65
CA ILE A 284 11.77 8.25 -5.75
C ILE A 284 10.67 9.24 -6.17
N ASP A 285 10.77 10.51 -5.81
CA ASP A 285 9.81 11.55 -6.16
C ASP A 285 9.85 11.89 -7.67
N ASP A 286 11.02 11.86 -8.29
CA ASP A 286 11.18 12.06 -9.74
C ASP A 286 10.51 10.92 -10.52
N PHE A 287 10.68 9.67 -10.07
CA PHE A 287 9.99 8.52 -10.68
C PHE A 287 8.48 8.59 -10.47
N THR A 288 8.04 9.16 -9.36
CA THR A 288 6.62 9.42 -9.08
C THR A 288 6.01 10.38 -10.11
N ALA A 289 6.73 11.44 -10.48
CA ALA A 289 6.26 12.39 -11.50
C ALA A 289 6.07 11.70 -12.86
N ILE A 290 7.02 10.86 -13.28
CA ILE A 290 6.93 10.04 -14.49
C ILE A 290 5.75 9.06 -14.43
N ALA A 291 5.56 8.41 -13.30
CA ALA A 291 4.45 7.47 -13.08
C ALA A 291 3.08 8.16 -13.19
N LYS A 292 2.95 9.39 -12.66
CA LYS A 292 1.72 10.18 -12.76
C LYS A 292 1.35 10.51 -14.22
N GLU A 293 2.32 10.78 -15.08
CA GLU A 293 2.06 11.02 -16.49
C GLU A 293 1.57 9.76 -17.20
N ASN A 294 2.19 8.61 -16.92
CA ASN A 294 1.75 7.31 -17.44
C ASN A 294 0.34 6.95 -16.95
N ASN A 295 -0.05 7.35 -15.73
CA ASN A 295 -1.37 7.08 -15.18
C ASN A 295 -2.50 7.81 -15.94
N LYS A 296 -2.25 8.95 -16.57
CA LYS A 296 -3.25 9.64 -17.41
C LYS A 296 -3.69 8.80 -18.61
N LEU A 297 -2.82 7.96 -19.13
CA LEU A 297 -3.11 7.07 -20.27
C LEU A 297 -3.99 5.86 -19.89
N LYS A 298 -4.19 5.61 -18.59
CA LYS A 298 -4.92 4.44 -18.07
C LYS A 298 -6.34 4.76 -17.58
N SER A 299 -6.87 5.96 -17.88
CA SER A 299 -8.15 6.41 -17.35
C SER A 299 -9.30 5.41 -17.59
N LYS A 300 -9.40 4.86 -18.81
CA LYS A 300 -10.46 3.91 -19.17
C LYS A 300 -10.37 2.58 -18.40
N GLU A 301 -9.17 2.06 -18.20
CA GLU A 301 -8.97 0.84 -17.42
C GLU A 301 -9.24 1.09 -15.91
N LYS A 302 -9.00 2.32 -15.45
CA LYS A 302 -9.37 2.74 -14.11
C LYS A 302 -10.88 2.76 -13.92
N GLU A 303 -11.64 3.35 -14.87
CA GLU A 303 -13.10 3.37 -14.85
C GLU A 303 -13.70 1.94 -14.78
N ASN A 304 -13.16 1.01 -15.58
CA ASN A 304 -13.56 -0.39 -15.51
C ASN A 304 -13.28 -1.02 -14.13
N GLY A 305 -12.17 -0.66 -13.51
CA GLY A 305 -11.81 -1.13 -12.18
C GLY A 305 -12.66 -0.51 -11.08
N GLU A 306 -13.05 0.79 -11.20
CA GLU A 306 -13.96 1.46 -10.26
C GLU A 306 -15.34 0.76 -10.27
N ALA A 307 -15.89 0.42 -11.44
CA ALA A 307 -17.15 -0.31 -11.52
C ALA A 307 -17.07 -1.69 -10.81
N ILE A 308 -15.93 -2.38 -10.90
CA ILE A 308 -15.72 -3.63 -10.15
C ILE A 308 -15.68 -3.38 -8.63
N ILE A 309 -15.04 -2.28 -8.19
CA ILE A 309 -15.01 -1.91 -6.77
C ILE A 309 -16.42 -1.65 -6.26
N GLU A 310 -17.22 -0.88 -7.00
CA GLU A 310 -18.60 -0.56 -6.64
C GLU A 310 -19.46 -1.82 -6.46
N ASP A 311 -19.40 -2.75 -7.43
CA ASP A 311 -20.12 -4.02 -7.38
C ASP A 311 -19.70 -4.89 -6.18
N GLU A 312 -18.39 -5.04 -5.94
CA GLU A 312 -17.86 -5.86 -4.85
C GLU A 312 -18.14 -5.25 -3.48
N MET A 313 -18.10 -3.92 -3.37
CA MET A 313 -18.47 -3.21 -2.14
C MET A 313 -19.97 -3.34 -1.83
N ASP A 314 -20.85 -3.20 -2.83
CA ASP A 314 -22.28 -3.38 -2.66
C ASP A 314 -22.61 -4.79 -2.15
N SER A 315 -21.98 -5.81 -2.75
CA SER A 315 -22.09 -7.20 -2.30
C SER A 315 -21.62 -7.39 -0.86
N LEU A 316 -20.44 -6.86 -0.53
CA LEU A 316 -19.87 -6.95 0.83
C LEU A 316 -20.78 -6.29 1.86
N LEU A 317 -21.30 -5.08 1.58
CA LEU A 317 -22.14 -4.34 2.51
C LEU A 317 -23.45 -5.07 2.77
N LYS A 318 -24.03 -5.73 1.75
CA LYS A 318 -25.19 -6.61 1.91
C LYS A 318 -24.88 -7.79 2.83
N ASP A 319 -23.75 -8.45 2.63
CA ASP A 319 -23.33 -9.60 3.45
C ASP A 319 -23.09 -9.20 4.92
N VAL A 320 -22.42 -8.07 5.16
CA VAL A 320 -22.18 -7.55 6.51
C VAL A 320 -23.51 -7.15 7.18
N THR A 321 -24.39 -6.47 6.46
CA THR A 321 -25.71 -6.10 6.97
C THR A 321 -26.54 -7.35 7.32
N PHE A 322 -26.54 -8.35 6.45
CA PHE A 322 -27.24 -9.61 6.68
C PHE A 322 -26.68 -10.33 7.93
N HIS A 323 -25.36 -10.40 8.06
CA HIS A 323 -24.73 -11.01 9.22
C HIS A 323 -25.09 -10.29 10.52
N ASN A 324 -25.01 -8.96 10.54
CA ASN A 324 -25.34 -8.15 11.73
C ASN A 324 -26.83 -8.21 12.10
N SER A 325 -27.67 -8.57 11.14
CA SER A 325 -29.14 -8.71 11.35
C SER A 325 -29.55 -10.11 11.80
N ARG A 326 -28.62 -11.05 12.03
CA ARG A 326 -28.95 -12.44 12.39
C ARG A 326 -29.82 -12.55 13.63
N GLU A 327 -29.51 -11.80 14.69
CA GLU A 327 -30.32 -11.80 15.92
C GLU A 327 -31.73 -11.32 15.65
N THR A 328 -31.88 -10.29 14.83
CA THR A 328 -33.19 -9.78 14.39
C THR A 328 -33.96 -10.86 13.62
N PHE A 329 -33.29 -11.56 12.69
CA PHE A 329 -33.92 -12.65 11.95
C PHE A 329 -34.37 -13.80 12.85
N GLU A 330 -33.53 -14.20 13.83
CA GLU A 330 -33.90 -15.23 14.79
C GLU A 330 -35.03 -14.78 15.73
N ALA A 331 -35.10 -13.52 16.12
CA ALA A 331 -36.19 -12.96 16.87
C ALA A 331 -37.50 -12.96 16.04
N MET A 332 -37.43 -12.62 14.76
CA MET A 332 -38.56 -12.61 13.85
C MET A 332 -39.11 -14.01 13.57
N LYS A 333 -38.25 -15.04 13.45
CA LYS A 333 -38.70 -16.44 13.34
C LYS A 333 -39.51 -16.92 14.53
N ARG A 334 -39.30 -16.32 15.70
CA ARG A 334 -40.07 -16.62 16.94
C ARG A 334 -41.27 -15.71 17.12
N SER A 335 -41.47 -14.72 16.25
CA SER A 335 -42.59 -13.79 16.27
C SER A 335 -43.88 -14.50 15.77
N PRO A 336 -45.05 -14.15 16.26
CA PRO A 336 -46.32 -14.67 15.75
C PRO A 336 -46.70 -14.06 14.38
N ILE A 337 -45.75 -14.09 13.44
CA ILE A 337 -45.98 -13.75 12.04
C ILE A 337 -46.21 -15.07 11.32
N ASP A 338 -47.48 -15.38 11.05
CA ASP A 338 -47.86 -16.70 10.56
C ASP A 338 -47.69 -16.86 9.04
N ASP A 339 -47.64 -15.73 8.30
CA ASP A 339 -47.49 -15.72 6.84
C ASP A 339 -46.82 -14.43 6.32
N PHE A 340 -46.51 -14.42 5.03
CA PHE A 340 -45.88 -13.30 4.36
C PHE A 340 -46.79 -12.04 4.33
N GLU A 341 -48.08 -12.20 4.15
CA GLU A 341 -49.02 -11.07 4.12
C GLU A 341 -49.03 -10.33 5.45
N HIS A 342 -49.08 -11.07 6.57
CA HIS A 342 -49.00 -10.51 7.92
C HIS A 342 -47.67 -9.80 8.16
N PHE A 343 -46.54 -10.32 7.62
CA PHE A 343 -45.24 -9.64 7.66
C PHE A 343 -45.33 -8.29 6.92
N VAL A 344 -45.87 -8.26 5.71
CA VAL A 344 -46.01 -7.03 4.91
C VAL A 344 -46.87 -5.98 5.62
N TYR A 345 -47.98 -6.36 6.26
CA TYR A 345 -48.80 -5.44 7.04
C TYR A 345 -47.99 -4.83 8.21
N LYS A 346 -47.31 -5.66 8.98
CA LYS A 346 -46.45 -5.15 10.08
C LYS A 346 -45.31 -4.25 9.59
N TYR A 347 -44.71 -4.58 8.48
CA TYR A 347 -43.67 -3.74 7.87
C TYR A 347 -44.24 -2.37 7.48
N ARG A 348 -45.39 -2.34 6.81
CA ARG A 348 -46.09 -1.10 6.44
C ARG A 348 -46.38 -0.21 7.63
N ASP A 349 -46.76 -0.81 8.76
CA ASP A 349 -47.17 -0.06 9.96
C ASP A 349 -45.98 0.61 10.67
N VAL A 350 -44.74 0.15 10.46
CA VAL A 350 -43.51 0.69 11.07
C VAL A 350 -42.65 1.49 10.11
N ALA A 351 -42.78 1.26 8.79
CA ALA A 351 -41.99 1.92 7.77
C ALA A 351 -42.56 3.29 7.37
N SER A 352 -41.71 4.21 6.97
CA SER A 352 -42.12 5.42 6.25
C SER A 352 -42.64 5.05 4.85
N SER A 353 -43.31 6.00 4.17
CA SER A 353 -43.82 5.81 2.81
C SER A 353 -42.72 5.40 1.83
N ASP A 354 -41.57 6.06 1.92
CA ASP A 354 -40.42 5.83 1.02
C ASP A 354 -39.79 4.46 1.24
N GLU A 355 -39.66 4.04 2.52
CA GLU A 355 -39.15 2.71 2.87
C GLU A 355 -40.09 1.61 2.41
N PHE A 356 -41.43 1.81 2.55
CA PHE A 356 -42.42 0.86 2.10
C PHE A 356 -42.42 0.73 0.57
N GLU A 357 -42.39 1.85 -0.15
CA GLU A 357 -42.27 1.86 -1.62
C GLU A 357 -40.99 1.12 -2.09
N SER A 358 -39.86 1.40 -1.43
CA SER A 358 -38.56 0.71 -1.72
C SER A 358 -38.66 -0.79 -1.49
N PHE A 359 -39.33 -1.23 -0.42
CA PHE A 359 -39.57 -2.64 -0.13
C PHE A 359 -40.42 -3.31 -1.21
N ILE A 360 -41.55 -2.70 -1.62
CA ILE A 360 -42.43 -3.22 -2.69
C ILE A 360 -41.67 -3.31 -4.01
N ASN A 361 -40.85 -2.31 -4.35
CA ASN A 361 -40.02 -2.32 -5.55
C ASN A 361 -39.00 -3.47 -5.55
N VAL A 362 -38.41 -3.81 -4.39
CA VAL A 362 -37.53 -4.97 -4.24
C VAL A 362 -38.27 -6.28 -4.46
N LEU A 363 -39.46 -6.42 -3.89
CA LEU A 363 -40.30 -7.62 -4.09
C LEU A 363 -40.67 -7.82 -5.57
N ASN A 364 -41.02 -6.75 -6.28
CA ASN A 364 -41.31 -6.81 -7.70
C ASN A 364 -40.10 -7.29 -8.52
N LYS A 365 -38.89 -6.77 -8.22
CA LYS A 365 -37.65 -7.22 -8.86
C LYS A 365 -37.35 -8.69 -8.59
N MET A 366 -37.58 -9.18 -7.37
CA MET A 366 -37.41 -10.61 -7.05
C MET A 366 -38.34 -11.50 -7.88
N GLN A 367 -39.59 -11.07 -8.09
CA GLN A 367 -40.57 -11.81 -8.89
C GLN A 367 -40.20 -11.82 -10.38
N GLU A 368 -39.64 -10.73 -10.92
CA GLU A 368 -39.15 -10.66 -12.28
C GLU A 368 -38.00 -11.67 -12.53
N VAL A 369 -37.03 -11.73 -11.61
CA VAL A 369 -35.88 -12.67 -11.68
C VAL A 369 -36.34 -14.14 -11.63
N GLU A 370 -37.33 -14.47 -10.80
CA GLU A 370 -37.88 -15.83 -10.73
C GLU A 370 -38.58 -16.23 -12.04
N ASN A 371 -39.29 -15.29 -12.69
CA ASN A 371 -39.97 -15.54 -13.97
C ASN A 371 -39.03 -15.71 -15.17
N GLU A 372 -37.83 -15.12 -15.12
CA GLU A 372 -36.77 -15.29 -16.16
C GLU A 372 -36.01 -16.63 -16.01
N THR A 373 -36.15 -17.31 -14.90
CA THR A 373 -35.39 -18.55 -14.58
C THR A 373 -36.22 -19.84 -14.86
N ILE A 374 -37.52 -19.68 -15.20
CA ILE A 374 -38.45 -20.75 -15.61
C ILE A 374 -38.56 -20.77 -17.13
#